data_c1a0ce3e7ecf776527bd756ffdb2ba09
#
_entry.id   c1a0ce3e7ecf776527bd756ffdb2ba09
#
_cell.length_a   1.000
_cell.length_b   1.000
_cell.length_c   1.000
_cell.angle_alpha   90.00
_cell.angle_beta   90.00
_cell.angle_gamma   90.00
#
_symmetry.space_group_name_H-M   'P 1'
#
loop_
_entity.id
_entity.type
_entity.pdbx_description
1 polymer ?
#
loop_
_entity_poly.entity_id
_entity_poly.type
_entity_poly.pdbx_seq_one_letter_code
_entity_poly.pdbx_strand_id
1 'polypeptide(L)'
;YRGGGHFSGRLTAALCIAGGIAIQMLERNGIKVKAVLESVCGQESAIDELIAEAISEGDSLGGTIACTIEGLPCGVGEPMFDGLENRISQAVFAIPAIKAIEFGDGFKLSELKGSEARDEYMVSDGKINLTSNHNGGILGGISTREAVNFRVCIKPTPSISIPSKSVSYSRGENVELKVSGRHDPCIALRAVPCVEAAAALAVLDLMLGDINFSGRFVFND
;
A
#
# COMPACT_ATOMS: atom_id res chain seq x y z
N TYR A 1 16.52 -25.10 6.30
CA TYR A 1 16.86 -23.68 6.10
C TYR A 1 16.45 -22.92 7.36
N ARG A 2 17.31 -22.02 7.83
CA ARG A 2 17.02 -21.17 8.98
C ARG A 2 16.59 -19.80 8.48
N GLY A 3 15.38 -19.34 8.84
CA GLY A 3 14.81 -18.04 8.46
C GLY A 3 14.06 -18.06 7.13
N GLY A 4 13.40 -16.95 6.79
CA GLY A 4 12.47 -16.81 5.64
C GLY A 4 13.13 -16.72 4.26
N GLY A 5 14.45 -16.53 4.15
CA GLY A 5 15.13 -16.34 2.87
C GLY A 5 14.48 -15.24 2.02
N HIS A 6 14.20 -15.54 0.76
CA HIS A 6 13.54 -14.62 -0.18
C HIS A 6 12.07 -14.31 0.16
N PHE A 7 11.46 -15.04 1.08
CA PHE A 7 10.11 -14.80 1.56
C PHE A 7 10.06 -13.89 2.81
N SER A 8 11.23 -13.43 3.27
CA SER A 8 11.33 -12.59 4.46
C SER A 8 10.96 -11.14 4.17
N GLY A 9 10.13 -10.54 5.03
CA GLY A 9 9.86 -9.11 5.02
C GLY A 9 11.11 -8.22 5.18
N ARG A 10 12.25 -8.78 5.66
CA ARG A 10 13.53 -8.04 5.76
C ARG A 10 14.06 -7.55 4.42
N LEU A 11 13.69 -8.18 3.30
CA LEU A 11 14.10 -7.75 1.96
C LEU A 11 13.50 -6.39 1.57
N THR A 12 12.42 -5.97 2.22
CA THR A 12 11.84 -4.63 2.02
C THR A 12 12.76 -3.50 2.49
N ALA A 13 13.84 -3.78 3.24
CA ALA A 13 14.82 -2.77 3.61
C ALA A 13 15.44 -2.08 2.37
N ALA A 14 15.77 -2.83 1.33
CA ALA A 14 16.26 -2.26 0.06
C ALA A 14 15.20 -1.41 -0.63
N LEU A 15 13.93 -1.85 -0.61
CA LEU A 15 12.79 -1.08 -1.12
C LEU A 15 12.66 0.24 -0.38
N CYS A 16 12.74 0.23 0.96
CA CYS A 16 12.64 1.44 1.78
C CYS A 16 13.82 2.42 1.54
N ILE A 17 15.03 1.91 1.31
CA ILE A 17 16.18 2.76 0.98
C ILE A 17 15.94 3.48 -0.35
N ALA A 18 15.58 2.75 -1.40
CA ALA A 18 15.28 3.33 -2.71
C ALA A 18 14.07 4.27 -2.64
N GLY A 19 13.00 3.85 -1.94
CA GLY A 19 11.80 4.65 -1.74
C GLY A 19 12.05 5.94 -0.97
N GLY A 20 12.94 5.93 0.02
CA GLY A 20 13.33 7.14 0.75
C GLY A 20 14.04 8.17 -0.13
N ILE A 21 14.80 7.73 -1.14
CA ILE A 21 15.36 8.62 -2.17
C ILE A 21 14.23 9.15 -3.07
N ALA A 22 13.33 8.26 -3.52
CA ALA A 22 12.20 8.64 -4.36
C ALA A 22 11.29 9.68 -3.68
N ILE A 23 10.98 9.50 -2.40
CA ILE A 23 10.20 10.45 -1.60
C ILE A 23 10.84 11.84 -1.63
N GLN A 24 12.15 11.95 -1.35
CA GLN A 24 12.86 13.22 -1.35
C GLN A 24 12.85 13.89 -2.74
N MET A 25 12.98 13.10 -3.82
CA MET A 25 12.87 13.62 -5.19
C MET A 25 11.47 14.13 -5.49
N LEU A 26 10.44 13.42 -5.09
CA LEU A 26 9.04 13.81 -5.26
C LEU A 26 8.72 15.07 -4.44
N GLU A 27 9.15 15.16 -3.18
CA GLU A 27 8.94 16.32 -2.30
C GLU A 27 9.55 17.60 -2.86
N ARG A 28 10.75 17.53 -3.46
CA ARG A 28 11.37 18.69 -4.15
C ARG A 28 10.52 19.19 -5.32
N ASN A 29 9.65 18.35 -5.86
CA ASN A 29 8.70 18.69 -6.94
C ASN A 29 7.27 18.93 -6.42
N GLY A 30 7.09 19.11 -5.11
CA GLY A 30 5.81 19.43 -4.48
C GLY A 30 4.87 18.23 -4.33
N ILE A 31 5.35 17.00 -4.55
CA ILE A 31 4.55 15.78 -4.44
C ILE A 31 4.90 15.12 -3.11
N LYS A 32 3.86 14.85 -2.31
CA LYS A 32 4.00 14.21 -0.99
C LYS A 32 3.37 12.83 -1.03
N VAL A 33 4.10 11.83 -0.58
CA VAL A 33 3.60 10.46 -0.40
C VAL A 33 3.59 10.17 1.09
N LYS A 34 2.44 9.78 1.63
CA LYS A 34 2.28 9.49 3.04
C LYS A 34 1.45 8.23 3.26
N ALA A 35 2.01 7.29 4.00
CA ALA A 35 1.27 6.12 4.47
C ALA A 35 1.07 6.18 5.99
N VAL A 36 -0.07 5.67 6.44
CA VAL A 36 -0.44 5.57 7.86
C VAL A 36 -1.10 4.23 8.13
N LEU A 37 -0.90 3.70 9.34
CA LEU A 37 -1.70 2.58 9.81
C LEU A 37 -3.13 3.08 10.06
N GLU A 38 -4.10 2.53 9.36
CA GLU A 38 -5.50 2.89 9.48
C GLU A 38 -6.20 2.04 10.56
N SER A 39 -5.98 0.72 10.52
CA SER A 39 -6.62 -0.18 11.48
C SER A 39 -5.79 -1.43 11.73
N VAL A 40 -6.03 -2.06 12.89
CA VAL A 40 -5.53 -3.40 13.22
C VAL A 40 -6.73 -4.25 13.60
N CYS A 41 -6.85 -5.44 12.98
CA CYS A 41 -7.99 -6.34 13.17
C CYS A 41 -9.35 -5.64 13.00
N GLY A 42 -9.42 -4.64 12.09
CA GLY A 42 -10.62 -3.84 11.83
C GLY A 42 -10.91 -2.75 12.87
N GLN A 43 -10.03 -2.53 13.84
CA GLN A 43 -10.17 -1.49 14.86
C GLN A 43 -9.21 -0.33 14.58
N GLU A 44 -9.71 0.91 14.65
CA GLU A 44 -8.94 2.14 14.45
C GLU A 44 -8.35 2.70 15.76
N SER A 45 -8.82 2.22 16.89
CA SER A 45 -8.42 2.64 18.24
C SER A 45 -8.02 1.45 19.09
N ALA A 46 -7.41 1.70 20.25
CA ALA A 46 -6.96 0.67 21.19
C ALA A 46 -5.99 -0.35 20.55
N ILE A 47 -5.17 0.09 19.61
CA ILE A 47 -4.28 -0.78 18.81
C ILE A 47 -3.23 -1.45 19.70
N ASP A 48 -2.68 -0.73 20.67
CA ASP A 48 -1.66 -1.27 21.58
C ASP A 48 -2.23 -2.36 22.49
N GLU A 49 -3.46 -2.21 22.95
CA GLU A 49 -4.18 -3.20 23.75
C GLU A 49 -4.45 -4.47 22.95
N LEU A 50 -4.93 -4.33 21.70
CA LEU A 50 -5.16 -5.46 20.80
C LEU A 50 -3.87 -6.26 20.54
N ILE A 51 -2.77 -5.55 20.32
CA ILE A 51 -1.46 -6.18 20.09
C ILE A 51 -0.99 -6.88 21.37
N ALA A 52 -1.18 -6.28 22.54
CA ALA A 52 -0.81 -6.89 23.82
C ALA A 52 -1.61 -8.17 24.09
N GLU A 53 -2.90 -8.18 23.76
CA GLU A 53 -3.75 -9.37 23.85
C GLU A 53 -3.25 -10.48 22.93
N ALA A 54 -3.01 -10.17 21.64
CA ALA A 54 -2.47 -11.15 20.69
C ALA A 54 -1.11 -11.72 21.11
N ILE A 55 -0.24 -10.90 21.71
CA ILE A 55 1.03 -11.37 22.29
C ILE A 55 0.77 -12.38 23.41
N SER A 56 -0.17 -12.09 24.32
CA SER A 56 -0.48 -12.95 25.45
C SER A 56 -1.04 -14.30 25.02
N GLU A 57 -1.77 -14.33 23.91
CA GLU A 57 -2.35 -15.53 23.32
C GLU A 57 -1.36 -16.30 22.41
N GLY A 58 -0.22 -15.67 22.07
CA GLY A 58 0.76 -16.24 21.14
C GLY A 58 0.30 -16.23 19.68
N ASP A 59 -0.61 -15.30 19.34
CA ASP A 59 -1.22 -15.10 18.03
C ASP A 59 -0.68 -13.85 17.32
N SER A 60 -1.27 -13.50 16.18
CA SER A 60 -0.91 -12.32 15.38
C SER A 60 -2.13 -11.67 14.74
N LEU A 61 -2.01 -10.38 14.46
CA LEU A 61 -3.06 -9.55 13.88
C LEU A 61 -2.65 -9.03 12.51
N GLY A 62 -3.62 -8.92 11.61
CA GLY A 62 -3.52 -8.18 10.36
C GLY A 62 -3.89 -6.72 10.55
N GLY A 63 -3.74 -5.92 9.51
CA GLY A 63 -4.13 -4.52 9.54
C GLY A 63 -4.31 -3.92 8.17
N THR A 64 -4.85 -2.71 8.15
CA THR A 64 -5.02 -1.88 6.95
C THR A 64 -4.10 -0.68 7.04
N ILE A 65 -3.43 -0.39 5.93
CA ILE A 65 -2.59 0.81 5.78
C ILE A 65 -3.23 1.67 4.70
N ALA A 66 -3.50 2.92 5.01
CA ALA A 66 -3.92 3.94 4.05
C ALA A 66 -2.69 4.68 3.53
N CYS A 67 -2.69 5.01 2.23
CA CYS A 67 -1.65 5.81 1.61
C CYS A 67 -2.28 6.92 0.77
N THR A 68 -1.73 8.12 0.89
CA THR A 68 -2.16 9.31 0.15
C THR A 68 -0.97 9.90 -0.61
N ILE A 69 -1.18 10.29 -1.86
CA ILE A 69 -0.22 11.00 -2.70
C ILE A 69 -0.84 12.34 -3.07
N GLU A 70 -0.27 13.43 -2.57
CA GLU A 70 -0.73 14.79 -2.82
C GLU A 70 0.21 15.51 -3.79
N GLY A 71 -0.34 16.48 -4.52
CA GLY A 71 0.43 17.35 -5.41
C GLY A 71 0.82 16.70 -6.74
N LEU A 72 0.32 15.50 -7.03
CA LEU A 72 0.57 14.86 -8.31
C LEU A 72 -0.11 15.65 -9.45
N PRO A 73 0.62 16.03 -10.52
CA PRO A 73 0.01 16.73 -11.64
C PRO A 73 -1.01 15.85 -12.37
N CYS A 74 -1.99 16.46 -13.01
CA CYS A 74 -2.91 15.74 -13.90
C CYS A 74 -2.14 15.16 -15.08
N GLY A 75 -2.48 13.93 -15.50
CA GLY A 75 -1.94 13.31 -16.70
C GLY A 75 -0.82 12.29 -16.45
N VAL A 76 -0.50 11.95 -15.20
CA VAL A 76 0.49 10.90 -14.87
C VAL A 76 -0.17 9.53 -14.97
N GLY A 77 0.51 8.61 -15.66
CA GLY A 77 0.01 7.28 -15.97
C GLY A 77 -0.53 7.18 -17.38
N GLU A 78 -0.84 5.96 -17.82
CA GLU A 78 -1.35 5.67 -19.16
C GLU A 78 -2.56 4.74 -19.08
N PRO A 79 -3.37 4.68 -20.14
CA PRO A 79 -4.48 3.72 -20.19
C PRO A 79 -3.99 2.27 -20.14
N MET A 80 -4.79 1.39 -19.55
CA MET A 80 -4.61 -0.06 -19.48
C MET A 80 -3.39 -0.48 -18.62
N PHE A 81 -2.27 -0.94 -19.23
CA PHE A 81 -1.22 -1.69 -18.54
C PHE A 81 -0.26 -0.83 -17.71
N ASP A 82 -0.03 0.41 -18.10
CA ASP A 82 0.85 1.35 -17.39
C ASP A 82 0.07 2.44 -16.65
N GLY A 83 -1.19 2.15 -16.32
CA GLY A 83 -2.01 2.99 -15.49
C GLY A 83 -1.42 3.16 -14.09
N LEU A 84 -1.74 4.28 -13.46
CA LEU A 84 -1.23 4.61 -12.13
C LEU A 84 -1.61 3.54 -11.09
N GLU A 85 -2.87 3.03 -11.12
CA GLU A 85 -3.30 1.92 -10.27
C GLU A 85 -2.49 0.65 -10.53
N ASN A 86 -2.20 0.33 -11.79
CA ASN A 86 -1.45 -0.87 -12.17
C ASN A 86 -0.02 -0.82 -11.60
N ARG A 87 0.67 0.32 -11.79
CA ARG A 87 2.05 0.50 -11.37
C ARG A 87 2.19 0.54 -9.84
N ILE A 88 1.29 1.25 -9.15
CA ILE A 88 1.24 1.25 -7.68
C ILE A 88 0.93 -0.16 -7.17
N SER A 89 -0.08 -0.84 -7.72
CA SER A 89 -0.44 -2.19 -7.30
C SER A 89 0.72 -3.17 -7.49
N GLN A 90 1.40 -3.13 -8.63
CA GLN A 90 2.56 -3.99 -8.90
C GLN A 90 3.67 -3.81 -7.86
N ALA A 91 4.00 -2.56 -7.53
CA ALA A 91 5.02 -2.24 -6.53
C ALA A 91 4.60 -2.67 -5.12
N VAL A 92 3.35 -2.43 -4.76
CA VAL A 92 2.77 -2.75 -3.44
C VAL A 92 2.67 -4.26 -3.24
N PHE A 93 2.22 -5.03 -4.24
CA PHE A 93 2.15 -6.50 -4.13
C PHE A 93 3.52 -7.19 -4.06
N ALA A 94 4.62 -6.48 -4.35
CA ALA A 94 5.96 -6.98 -4.09
C ALA A 94 6.30 -7.03 -2.58
N ILE A 95 5.54 -6.32 -1.73
CA ILE A 95 5.70 -6.34 -0.28
C ILE A 95 5.08 -7.64 0.27
N PRO A 96 5.84 -8.45 1.03
CA PRO A 96 5.29 -9.66 1.62
C PRO A 96 4.07 -9.37 2.52
N ALA A 97 3.10 -10.28 2.50
CA ALA A 97 1.86 -10.25 3.28
C ALA A 97 0.78 -9.28 2.79
N ILE A 98 1.00 -8.49 1.76
CA ILE A 98 -0.09 -7.78 1.09
C ILE A 98 -1.06 -8.78 0.47
N LYS A 99 -2.37 -8.58 0.68
CA LYS A 99 -3.43 -9.46 0.18
C LYS A 99 -4.51 -8.73 -0.62
N ALA A 100 -4.63 -7.43 -0.45
CA ALA A 100 -5.55 -6.59 -1.21
C ALA A 100 -5.02 -5.16 -1.31
N ILE A 101 -5.45 -4.46 -2.34
CA ILE A 101 -5.33 -3.02 -2.54
C ILE A 101 -6.67 -2.52 -3.10
N GLU A 102 -7.11 -1.35 -2.67
CA GLU A 102 -8.25 -0.64 -3.24
C GLU A 102 -7.94 0.85 -3.36
N PHE A 103 -8.46 1.48 -4.41
CA PHE A 103 -8.27 2.91 -4.70
C PHE A 103 -9.57 3.65 -4.46
N GLY A 104 -9.50 4.87 -3.92
CA GLY A 104 -10.67 5.68 -3.59
C GLY A 104 -11.62 4.96 -2.64
N ASP A 105 -12.90 4.93 -2.98
CA ASP A 105 -13.92 4.22 -2.22
C ASP A 105 -13.85 2.69 -2.38
N GLY A 106 -13.00 2.18 -3.26
CA GLY A 106 -12.70 0.76 -3.40
C GLY A 106 -13.95 -0.09 -3.64
N PHE A 107 -14.15 -1.14 -2.84
CA PHE A 107 -15.30 -2.05 -2.98
C PHE A 107 -16.63 -1.35 -2.75
N LYS A 108 -16.70 -0.24 -2.00
CA LYS A 108 -17.92 0.52 -1.80
C LYS A 108 -18.52 1.05 -3.11
N LEU A 109 -17.69 1.30 -4.13
CA LEU A 109 -18.15 1.71 -5.45
C LEU A 109 -19.12 0.70 -6.08
N SER A 110 -18.99 -0.59 -5.76
CA SER A 110 -19.89 -1.64 -6.27
C SER A 110 -21.31 -1.57 -5.71
N GLU A 111 -21.51 -0.81 -4.65
CA GLU A 111 -22.80 -0.62 -3.96
C GLU A 111 -23.50 0.66 -4.43
N LEU A 112 -22.81 1.53 -5.19
CA LEU A 112 -23.29 2.81 -5.65
C LEU A 112 -23.84 2.74 -7.08
N LYS A 113 -24.77 3.65 -7.38
CA LYS A 113 -25.18 3.89 -8.77
C LYS A 113 -24.14 4.78 -9.46
N GLY A 114 -24.05 4.70 -10.79
CA GLY A 114 -23.12 5.51 -11.56
C GLY A 114 -23.26 7.01 -11.35
N SER A 115 -24.46 7.50 -11.04
CA SER A 115 -24.71 8.91 -10.70
C SER A 115 -24.19 9.30 -9.31
N GLU A 116 -24.01 8.34 -8.41
CA GLU A 116 -23.52 8.54 -7.04
C GLU A 116 -22.00 8.37 -6.97
N ALA A 117 -21.45 7.53 -7.84
CA ALA A 117 -20.02 7.15 -7.84
C ALA A 117 -19.14 8.05 -8.72
N ARG A 118 -19.73 8.89 -9.58
CA ARG A 118 -18.93 9.75 -10.48
C ARG A 118 -18.42 10.99 -9.75
N ASP A 119 -17.18 11.34 -10.04
CA ASP A 119 -16.56 12.57 -9.61
C ASP A 119 -16.86 13.67 -10.65
N GLU A 120 -17.73 14.60 -10.33
CA GLU A 120 -18.16 15.67 -11.26
C GLU A 120 -17.18 16.83 -11.23
N TYR A 121 -16.95 17.42 -12.40
CA TYR A 121 -16.10 18.62 -12.52
C TYR A 121 -16.90 19.89 -12.23
N MET A 122 -16.28 20.83 -11.52
CA MET A 122 -16.80 22.18 -11.29
C MET A 122 -15.71 23.21 -11.48
N VAL A 123 -16.14 24.43 -11.82
CA VAL A 123 -15.27 25.62 -11.83
C VAL A 123 -15.50 26.41 -10.54
N SER A 124 -14.45 26.60 -9.73
CA SER A 124 -14.44 27.44 -8.55
C SER A 124 -13.20 28.32 -8.57
N ASP A 125 -13.37 29.62 -8.39
CA ASP A 125 -12.28 30.61 -8.40
C ASP A 125 -11.40 30.56 -9.66
N GLY A 126 -12.00 30.25 -10.81
CA GLY A 126 -11.31 30.14 -12.10
C GLY A 126 -10.47 28.88 -12.24
N LYS A 127 -10.61 27.94 -11.31
CA LYS A 127 -9.92 26.63 -11.36
C LYS A 127 -10.94 25.50 -11.57
N ILE A 128 -10.52 24.48 -12.31
CA ILE A 128 -11.28 23.24 -12.48
C ILE A 128 -10.91 22.32 -11.33
N ASN A 129 -11.92 21.89 -10.58
CA ASN A 129 -11.79 20.96 -9.45
C ASN A 129 -12.82 19.82 -9.62
N LEU A 130 -12.62 18.72 -8.92
CA LEU A 130 -13.65 17.69 -8.75
C LEU A 130 -14.51 17.99 -7.52
N THR A 131 -15.79 17.59 -7.55
CA THR A 131 -16.73 17.74 -6.42
C THR A 131 -16.56 16.65 -5.37
N SER A 132 -15.95 15.53 -5.76
CA SER A 132 -15.70 14.34 -4.95
C SER A 132 -14.43 13.64 -5.44
N ASN A 133 -14.01 12.63 -4.74
CA ASN A 133 -12.82 11.82 -5.09
C ASN A 133 -13.07 10.32 -4.84
N HIS A 134 -14.23 9.84 -5.29
CA HIS A 134 -14.63 8.43 -5.15
C HIS A 134 -13.65 7.47 -5.85
N ASN A 135 -13.08 7.92 -6.98
CA ASN A 135 -12.12 7.17 -7.76
C ASN A 135 -10.66 7.28 -7.24
N GLY A 136 -10.45 7.98 -6.12
CA GLY A 136 -9.14 8.08 -5.49
C GLY A 136 -8.08 8.78 -6.33
N GLY A 137 -8.46 9.84 -7.07
CA GLY A 137 -7.52 10.66 -7.84
C GLY A 137 -7.09 10.09 -9.18
N ILE A 138 -7.70 8.99 -9.63
CA ILE A 138 -7.32 8.28 -10.85
C ILE A 138 -8.56 7.99 -11.69
N LEU A 139 -8.54 8.39 -12.96
CA LEU A 139 -9.55 8.06 -13.95
C LEU A 139 -8.91 7.47 -15.20
N GLY A 140 -9.34 6.27 -15.57
CA GLY A 140 -8.79 5.57 -16.74
C GLY A 140 -7.29 5.28 -16.67
N GLY A 141 -6.73 5.11 -15.48
CA GLY A 141 -5.31 4.88 -15.23
C GLY A 141 -4.49 6.16 -15.10
N ILE A 142 -5.11 7.35 -15.19
CA ILE A 142 -4.44 8.65 -15.29
C ILE A 142 -4.83 9.53 -14.10
N SER A 143 -3.85 10.22 -13.50
CA SER A 143 -4.08 11.13 -12.38
C SER A 143 -4.95 12.33 -12.77
N THR A 144 -5.85 12.74 -11.86
CA THR A 144 -6.81 13.85 -12.04
C THR A 144 -6.36 15.17 -11.43
N ARG A 145 -5.25 15.20 -10.71
CA ARG A 145 -4.76 16.27 -9.82
C ARG A 145 -5.31 16.19 -8.39
N GLU A 146 -6.42 15.49 -8.17
CA GLU A 146 -6.86 15.20 -6.80
C GLU A 146 -5.86 14.27 -6.11
N ALA A 147 -5.90 14.20 -4.78
CA ALA A 147 -5.06 13.30 -4.03
C ALA A 147 -5.32 11.86 -4.46
N VAL A 148 -4.24 11.12 -4.78
CA VAL A 148 -4.35 9.69 -5.00
C VAL A 148 -4.43 9.00 -3.65
N ASN A 149 -5.54 8.30 -3.42
CA ASN A 149 -5.82 7.59 -2.18
C ASN A 149 -6.00 6.10 -2.44
N PHE A 150 -5.30 5.28 -1.66
CA PHE A 150 -5.49 3.83 -1.69
C PHE A 150 -5.27 3.22 -0.31
N ARG A 151 -5.81 2.02 -0.11
CA ARG A 151 -5.65 1.23 1.11
C ARG A 151 -5.15 -0.16 0.78
N VAL A 152 -4.34 -0.73 1.66
CA VAL A 152 -3.81 -2.08 1.50
C VAL A 152 -4.10 -2.94 2.71
N CYS A 153 -4.41 -4.21 2.47
CA CYS A 153 -4.60 -5.21 3.50
C CYS A 153 -3.32 -6.00 3.74
N ILE A 154 -2.86 -6.02 4.97
CA ILE A 154 -1.76 -6.85 5.47
C ILE A 154 -2.35 -8.03 6.23
N LYS A 155 -2.11 -9.25 5.77
CA LYS A 155 -2.56 -10.44 6.50
C LYS A 155 -1.76 -10.65 7.80
N PRO A 156 -2.35 -11.32 8.82
CA PRO A 156 -1.60 -11.76 10.00
C PRO A 156 -0.39 -12.60 9.64
N THR A 157 0.64 -12.55 10.50
CA THR A 157 1.81 -13.42 10.38
C THR A 157 1.40 -14.88 10.62
N PRO A 158 1.65 -15.82 9.69
CA PRO A 158 1.22 -17.20 9.86
C PRO A 158 2.11 -18.00 10.82
N SER A 159 3.31 -17.51 11.13
CA SER A 159 4.23 -18.14 12.09
C SER A 159 3.93 -17.63 13.50
N ILE A 160 3.05 -18.32 14.20
CA ILE A 160 2.60 -18.02 15.57
C ILE A 160 2.94 -19.15 16.52
N SER A 161 2.78 -18.92 17.84
CA SER A 161 3.07 -19.92 18.86
C SER A 161 1.98 -20.97 19.00
N ILE A 162 0.78 -20.70 18.49
CA ILE A 162 -0.35 -21.62 18.52
C ILE A 162 -0.06 -22.78 17.56
N PRO A 163 -0.17 -24.05 18.02
CA PRO A 163 0.04 -25.21 17.19
C PRO A 163 -0.93 -25.26 16.01
N SER A 164 -0.45 -25.63 14.84
CA SER A 164 -1.26 -25.74 13.62
C SER A 164 -1.20 -27.16 13.03
N LYS A 165 -2.29 -27.53 12.36
CA LYS A 165 -2.33 -28.77 11.57
C LYS A 165 -1.46 -28.62 10.33
N SER A 166 -0.64 -29.63 10.03
CA SER A 166 0.24 -29.67 8.88
C SER A 166 0.39 -31.10 8.37
N VAL A 167 1.26 -31.30 7.40
CA VAL A 167 1.54 -32.64 6.86
C VAL A 167 3.05 -32.90 6.83
N SER A 168 3.43 -34.11 7.09
CA SER A 168 4.77 -34.62 6.80
C SER A 168 4.80 -35.12 5.36
N TYR A 169 5.41 -34.34 4.46
CA TYR A 169 5.45 -34.68 3.03
C TYR A 169 6.16 -36.03 2.78
N SER A 170 7.24 -36.30 3.52
CA SER A 170 8.03 -37.53 3.36
C SER A 170 7.31 -38.80 3.87
N ARG A 171 6.38 -38.65 4.84
CA ARG A 171 5.63 -39.74 5.42
C ARG A 171 4.20 -39.86 4.92
N GLY A 172 3.71 -38.83 4.24
CA GLY A 172 2.33 -38.77 3.75
C GLY A 172 1.28 -38.76 4.86
N GLU A 173 1.59 -38.18 6.02
CA GLU A 173 0.72 -38.19 7.20
C GLU A 173 0.45 -36.78 7.76
N ASN A 174 -0.67 -36.66 8.46
CA ASN A 174 -1.01 -35.41 9.19
C ASN A 174 -0.13 -35.31 10.44
N VAL A 175 0.38 -34.10 10.69
CA VAL A 175 1.19 -33.77 11.86
C VAL A 175 0.72 -32.49 12.50
N GLU A 176 1.05 -32.30 13.76
CA GLU A 176 0.95 -31.00 14.43
C GLU A 176 2.29 -30.28 14.29
N LEU A 177 2.24 -29.04 13.80
CA LEU A 177 3.39 -28.17 13.65
C LEU A 177 3.34 -27.08 14.72
N LYS A 178 4.37 -27.02 15.54
CA LYS A 178 4.61 -25.92 16.47
C LYS A 178 5.82 -25.13 16.00
N VAL A 179 5.60 -23.87 15.65
CA VAL A 179 6.68 -22.97 15.25
C VAL A 179 7.25 -22.32 16.51
N SER A 180 8.55 -22.50 16.74
CA SER A 180 9.25 -21.86 17.85
C SER A 180 10.07 -20.68 17.36
N GLY A 181 10.08 -19.59 18.13
CA GLY A 181 10.86 -18.39 17.83
C GLY A 181 10.16 -17.12 18.29
N ARG A 182 10.78 -15.98 18.01
CA ARG A 182 10.17 -14.66 18.24
C ARG A 182 9.28 -14.33 17.05
N HIS A 183 7.98 -14.25 17.28
CA HIS A 183 6.99 -13.88 16.28
C HIS A 183 6.67 -12.39 16.36
N ASP A 184 6.32 -11.79 15.21
CA ASP A 184 5.82 -10.43 15.14
C ASP A 184 4.29 -10.46 15.28
N PRO A 185 3.72 -9.88 16.32
CA PRO A 185 2.28 -9.93 16.57
C PRO A 185 1.48 -9.09 15.56
N CYS A 186 2.08 -8.06 14.98
CA CYS A 186 1.42 -7.23 13.97
C CYS A 186 2.44 -6.58 13.02
N ILE A 187 2.65 -7.22 11.86
CA ILE A 187 3.61 -6.70 10.86
C ILE A 187 3.10 -5.45 10.13
N ALA A 188 1.81 -5.13 10.21
CA ALA A 188 1.24 -3.94 9.57
C ALA A 188 1.93 -2.64 10.04
N LEU A 189 2.26 -2.53 11.32
CA LEU A 189 3.02 -1.40 11.88
C LEU A 189 4.34 -1.15 11.14
N ARG A 190 5.04 -2.22 10.77
CA ARG A 190 6.35 -2.15 10.09
C ARG A 190 6.23 -2.04 8.59
N ALA A 191 5.07 -2.36 8.04
CA ALA A 191 4.82 -2.29 6.60
C ALA A 191 4.48 -0.87 6.13
N VAL A 192 4.12 0.05 7.03
CA VAL A 192 3.80 1.45 6.70
C VAL A 192 4.90 2.09 5.83
N PRO A 193 6.17 2.14 6.24
CA PRO A 193 7.23 2.73 5.41
C PRO A 193 7.47 1.94 4.12
N CYS A 194 7.14 0.64 4.08
CA CYS A 194 7.28 -0.16 2.87
C CYS A 194 6.23 0.23 1.82
N VAL A 195 4.99 0.48 2.25
CA VAL A 195 3.89 0.93 1.37
C VAL A 195 4.19 2.32 0.83
N GLU A 196 4.63 3.24 1.69
CA GLU A 196 5.04 4.59 1.31
C GLU A 196 6.18 4.56 0.28
N ALA A 197 7.20 3.75 0.51
CA ALA A 197 8.33 3.57 -0.39
C ALA A 197 7.91 2.98 -1.76
N ALA A 198 7.05 1.97 -1.76
CA ALA A 198 6.57 1.34 -2.98
C ALA A 198 5.74 2.31 -3.83
N ALA A 199 4.85 3.08 -3.20
CA ALA A 199 4.06 4.11 -3.87
C ALA A 199 4.95 5.19 -4.48
N ALA A 200 5.92 5.70 -3.70
CA ALA A 200 6.84 6.73 -4.17
C ALA A 200 7.67 6.27 -5.37
N LEU A 201 8.17 5.04 -5.34
CA LEU A 201 8.93 4.47 -6.47
C LEU A 201 8.06 4.33 -7.72
N ALA A 202 6.82 3.84 -7.58
CA ALA A 202 5.92 3.68 -8.72
C ALA A 202 5.59 5.03 -9.38
N VAL A 203 5.29 6.05 -8.57
CA VAL A 203 4.99 7.40 -9.06
C VAL A 203 6.21 8.04 -9.71
N LEU A 204 7.38 7.95 -9.06
CA LEU A 204 8.61 8.52 -9.60
C LEU A 204 8.99 7.87 -10.93
N ASP A 205 8.87 6.54 -11.04
CA ASP A 205 9.16 5.79 -12.26
C ASP A 205 8.26 6.22 -13.42
N LEU A 206 6.95 6.34 -13.18
CA LEU A 206 6.00 6.85 -14.18
C LEU A 206 6.36 8.28 -14.63
N MET A 207 6.66 9.16 -13.70
CA MET A 207 6.99 10.55 -14.02
C MET A 207 8.33 10.70 -14.77
N LEU A 208 9.32 9.87 -14.44
CA LEU A 208 10.61 9.88 -15.16
C LEU A 208 10.50 9.24 -16.56
N GLY A 209 9.62 8.26 -16.71
CA GLY A 209 9.36 7.61 -17.99
C GLY A 209 8.56 8.47 -18.97
N ASP A 210 7.79 9.43 -18.50
CA ASP A 210 6.98 10.31 -19.33
C ASP A 210 7.76 11.57 -19.75
N ILE A 211 7.87 11.80 -21.06
CA ILE A 211 8.57 12.95 -21.65
C ILE A 211 7.97 14.30 -21.21
N ASN A 212 6.68 14.34 -20.87
CA ASN A 212 6.01 15.56 -20.41
C ASN A 212 6.39 15.95 -18.98
N PHE A 213 6.84 14.97 -18.18
CA PHE A 213 7.17 15.17 -16.77
C PHE A 213 8.67 15.04 -16.49
N SER A 214 9.42 14.22 -17.23
CA SER A 214 10.85 13.96 -16.99
C SER A 214 11.71 15.23 -17.04
N GLY A 215 11.38 16.19 -17.89
CA GLY A 215 12.06 17.48 -17.96
C GLY A 215 11.76 18.46 -16.80
N ARG A 216 10.82 18.13 -15.90
CA ARG A 216 10.45 18.96 -14.76
C ARG A 216 11.23 18.62 -13.48
N PHE A 217 11.86 17.43 -13.43
CA PHE A 217 12.70 17.08 -12.29
C PHE A 217 13.98 17.90 -12.33
N VAL A 218 14.02 18.92 -11.49
CA VAL A 218 15.24 19.70 -11.28
C VAL A 218 16.11 18.93 -10.30
N PHE A 219 17.15 18.30 -10.82
CA PHE A 219 18.23 17.74 -10.02
C PHE A 219 19.21 18.89 -9.71
N ASN A 220 18.81 19.83 -8.84
CA ASN A 220 19.74 20.84 -8.36
C ASN A 220 20.59 20.23 -7.24
N ASP A 221 21.91 20.36 -7.42
CA ASP A 221 22.95 20.02 -6.46
C ASP A 221 22.75 20.68 -5.09
#